data_956a4fbbd00a363cb3c3a01fa66221b1
#
_entry.id   956a4fbbd00a363cb3c3a01fa66221b1
#
_cell.length_a   1.000
_cell.length_b   1.000
_cell.length_c   1.000
_cell.angle_alpha   90.00
_cell.angle_beta   90.00
_cell.angle_gamma   90.00
#
_symmetry.space_group_name_H-M   'P 1'
#
loop_
_entity.id
_entity.type
_entity.pdbx_description
1 polymer ?
#
loop_
_entity_poly.entity_id
_entity_poly.type
_entity_poly.pdbx_seq_one_letter_code
_entity_poly.pdbx_strand_id
1 'polypeptide(L)'
;MCTRKKTIANFSVFVILAGLFAGACSSVSSPSQKKVEADSASPYGPPVVVGKIESKDIIESSGIAASKCQPGVFWTHNDSGDDAYIFAINQKGDNLGTWHVKNSENVDWEDIAEYKDSSGKCFIYIGEIGDNKMQRPVHGVYRVAEPTVSDSSAGTRIKDALETEPAEQLKFSYPDHNQNAETLMVYPATGDIYVLTKRLDGPSGIYKIKPVFGDGNAQTAVKLGELTVPNVPNGYLTGGDIAPDGKRAVVCDYTAAYELALPAGDTNFDDIWKQSPVMIDRGKLEQGEAVGYTPDGNSLILTSEKKNSPVILVTRR
;
A
#
# COMPACT_ATOMS: atom_id res chain seq x y z
N MET A 1 30.45 -51.10 -26.97
CA MET A 1 30.35 -52.40 -26.26
C MET A 1 29.41 -52.16 -25.05
N CYS A 2 28.34 -52.85 -25.10
CA CYS A 2 27.14 -52.71 -24.27
C CYS A 2 27.25 -53.51 -22.95
N THR A 3 26.85 -53.00 -21.84
CA THR A 3 26.35 -53.87 -20.76
C THR A 3 25.31 -53.14 -19.90
N ARG A 4 24.04 -53.55 -20.07
CA ARG A 4 22.91 -53.29 -19.21
C ARG A 4 23.06 -54.06 -17.89
N LYS A 5 22.82 -53.45 -16.75
CA LYS A 5 22.47 -54.16 -15.49
C LYS A 5 21.01 -53.93 -15.14
N LYS A 6 20.28 -55.04 -15.07
CA LYS A 6 18.91 -55.14 -14.56
C LYS A 6 18.95 -55.14 -13.03
N THR A 7 18.08 -54.40 -12.39
CA THR A 7 17.83 -54.51 -10.94
C THR A 7 16.44 -55.09 -10.72
N ILE A 8 16.41 -56.13 -9.90
CA ILE A 8 15.25 -56.99 -9.59
C ILE A 8 14.47 -56.32 -8.44
N ALA A 9 13.16 -56.23 -8.59
CA ALA A 9 12.24 -55.75 -7.52
C ALA A 9 11.92 -56.93 -6.59
N ASN A 10 12.11 -56.73 -5.30
CA ASN A 10 11.60 -57.62 -4.23
C ASN A 10 10.25 -57.14 -3.73
N PHE A 11 9.26 -58.01 -3.90
CA PHE A 11 7.93 -57.87 -3.27
C PHE A 11 7.98 -58.52 -1.89
N SER A 12 7.71 -57.73 -0.81
CA SER A 12 7.49 -58.26 0.52
C SER A 12 5.99 -58.20 0.82
N VAL A 13 5.41 -59.36 1.05
CA VAL A 13 4.04 -59.57 1.46
C VAL A 13 3.99 -59.36 3.00
N PHE A 14 3.16 -58.41 3.46
CA PHE A 14 2.81 -58.26 4.88
C PHE A 14 1.43 -58.85 5.16
N VAL A 15 1.40 -59.82 6.03
CA VAL A 15 0.20 -60.48 6.57
C VAL A 15 -0.45 -59.56 7.62
N ILE A 16 -1.75 -59.26 7.43
CA ILE A 16 -2.55 -58.48 8.36
C ILE A 16 -3.13 -59.44 9.40
N LEU A 17 -2.75 -59.28 10.66
CA LEU A 17 -3.41 -59.91 11.80
C LEU A 17 -4.51 -58.97 12.34
N ALA A 18 -5.75 -59.34 12.22
CA ALA A 18 -6.88 -58.61 12.79
C ALA A 18 -6.99 -58.92 14.29
N GLY A 19 -6.73 -57.91 15.11
CA GLY A 19 -7.01 -57.94 16.57
C GLY A 19 -8.25 -57.11 16.89
N LEU A 20 -9.32 -57.77 17.31
CA LEU A 20 -10.51 -57.10 17.86
C LEU A 20 -10.18 -56.54 19.26
N PHE A 21 -10.20 -55.20 19.36
CA PHE A 21 -10.28 -54.53 20.66
C PHE A 21 -11.58 -53.72 20.73
N ALA A 22 -12.50 -54.20 21.58
CA ALA A 22 -13.62 -53.43 22.03
C ALA A 22 -13.17 -52.39 23.03
N GLY A 23 -13.17 -51.11 22.60
CA GLY A 23 -12.81 -49.96 23.46
C GLY A 23 -13.96 -48.97 23.53
N ALA A 24 -14.37 -48.64 24.72
CA ALA A 24 -15.49 -47.79 25.08
C ALA A 24 -15.37 -46.38 24.39
N CYS A 25 -16.43 -45.93 23.73
CA CYS A 25 -16.60 -44.55 23.26
C CYS A 25 -16.72 -43.60 24.47
N SER A 26 -15.63 -42.93 24.81
CA SER A 26 -15.70 -41.67 25.55
C SER A 26 -15.86 -40.55 24.56
N SER A 27 -17.01 -39.90 24.53
CA SER A 27 -17.28 -38.72 23.73
C SER A 27 -16.46 -37.53 24.26
N VAL A 28 -15.29 -37.30 23.67
CA VAL A 28 -14.57 -36.03 23.85
C VAL A 28 -15.31 -34.99 23.00
N SER A 29 -16.03 -34.12 23.69
CA SER A 29 -16.61 -32.92 23.08
C SER A 29 -15.49 -32.02 22.54
N SER A 30 -15.36 -31.92 21.22
CA SER A 30 -14.51 -30.93 20.58
C SER A 30 -14.91 -29.51 21.05
N PRO A 31 -13.93 -28.65 21.37
CA PRO A 31 -14.25 -27.27 21.68
C PRO A 31 -14.90 -26.64 20.45
N SER A 32 -16.12 -26.14 20.63
CA SER A 32 -16.86 -25.35 19.67
C SER A 32 -15.96 -24.19 19.22
N GLN A 33 -15.50 -24.22 17.97
CA GLN A 33 -14.93 -23.04 17.34
C GLN A 33 -16.05 -21.99 17.34
N LYS A 34 -15.89 -20.96 18.16
CA LYS A 34 -16.68 -19.73 18.04
C LYS A 34 -16.45 -19.21 16.61
N LYS A 35 -17.46 -19.39 15.75
CA LYS A 35 -17.59 -18.67 14.51
C LYS A 35 -17.57 -17.20 14.89
N VAL A 36 -16.48 -16.52 14.60
CA VAL A 36 -16.41 -15.05 14.70
C VAL A 36 -17.36 -14.56 13.62
N GLU A 37 -18.55 -14.19 14.01
CA GLU A 37 -19.48 -13.44 13.18
C GLU A 37 -18.90 -12.03 13.03
N ALA A 38 -18.13 -11.85 11.96
CA ALA A 38 -17.76 -10.54 11.46
C ALA A 38 -18.87 -10.08 10.48
N ASP A 39 -20.02 -9.74 11.02
CA ASP A 39 -21.06 -9.04 10.27
C ASP A 39 -21.18 -7.60 10.81
N SER A 40 -20.10 -6.86 10.79
CA SER A 40 -20.18 -5.40 10.75
C SER A 40 -20.25 -5.03 9.27
N ALA A 41 -21.43 -4.69 8.78
CA ALA A 41 -21.60 -4.15 7.44
C ALA A 41 -20.56 -3.02 7.24
N SER A 42 -19.80 -3.07 6.13
CA SER A 42 -18.83 -2.03 5.81
C SER A 42 -19.47 -0.64 5.96
N PRO A 43 -18.82 0.31 6.60
CA PRO A 43 -19.32 1.68 6.73
C PRO A 43 -19.34 2.43 5.39
N TYR A 44 -18.93 1.78 4.32
CA TYR A 44 -18.85 2.36 2.98
C TYR A 44 -20.00 1.89 2.07
N GLY A 45 -20.38 2.75 1.13
CA GLY A 45 -21.31 2.44 0.06
C GLY A 45 -20.67 1.59 -1.05
N PRO A 46 -21.41 1.31 -2.12
CA PRO A 46 -20.86 0.60 -3.27
C PRO A 46 -19.84 1.46 -4.01
N PRO A 47 -18.84 0.84 -4.67
CA PRO A 47 -17.87 1.54 -5.51
C PRO A 47 -18.56 2.15 -6.73
N VAL A 48 -18.15 3.38 -7.09
CA VAL A 48 -18.65 4.12 -8.25
C VAL A 48 -17.48 4.53 -9.14
N VAL A 49 -17.50 4.14 -10.40
CA VAL A 49 -16.56 4.65 -11.40
C VAL A 49 -16.94 6.09 -11.71
N VAL A 50 -16.11 7.04 -11.33
CA VAL A 50 -16.35 8.49 -11.52
C VAL A 50 -15.64 9.05 -12.73
N GLY A 51 -14.67 8.32 -13.29
CA GLY A 51 -13.93 8.68 -14.47
C GLY A 51 -12.87 7.65 -14.82
N LYS A 52 -11.88 8.09 -15.60
CA LYS A 52 -10.71 7.28 -15.97
C LYS A 52 -9.51 8.18 -16.17
N ILE A 53 -8.33 7.66 -15.89
CA ILE A 53 -7.08 8.39 -16.12
C ILE A 53 -6.95 8.71 -17.61
N GLU A 54 -6.85 10.01 -17.93
CA GLU A 54 -6.76 10.52 -19.30
C GLU A 54 -5.33 10.49 -19.82
N SER A 55 -4.35 10.80 -18.96
CA SER A 55 -2.95 10.85 -19.35
C SER A 55 -2.46 9.48 -19.83
N LYS A 56 -1.89 9.47 -21.05
CA LYS A 56 -1.32 8.24 -21.62
C LYS A 56 0.06 7.89 -21.04
N ASP A 57 0.62 8.80 -20.28
CA ASP A 57 1.91 8.64 -19.62
C ASP A 57 1.76 7.96 -18.25
N ILE A 58 0.56 7.97 -17.65
CA ILE A 58 0.24 7.19 -16.47
C ILE A 58 -0.16 5.79 -16.93
N ILE A 59 0.75 4.85 -16.77
CA ILE A 59 0.59 3.48 -17.24
C ILE A 59 0.62 2.44 -16.10
N GLU A 60 1.12 2.85 -14.94
CA GLU A 60 1.30 2.02 -13.74
C GLU A 60 1.06 2.88 -12.50
N SER A 61 -0.21 3.41 -12.35
CA SER A 61 -0.58 4.21 -11.19
C SER A 61 -0.49 3.37 -9.92
N SER A 62 0.63 3.49 -9.20
CA SER A 62 0.96 2.68 -8.03
C SER A 62 0.47 3.31 -6.72
N GLY A 63 0.51 4.64 -6.59
CA GLY A 63 -0.03 5.37 -5.44
C GLY A 63 -0.95 6.52 -5.82
N ILE A 64 -1.80 6.98 -4.89
CA ILE A 64 -2.63 8.16 -5.06
C ILE A 64 -2.83 8.92 -3.76
N ALA A 65 -2.57 10.22 -3.77
CA ALA A 65 -2.73 11.11 -2.61
C ALA A 65 -3.52 12.37 -2.97
N ALA A 66 -4.50 12.73 -2.13
CA ALA A 66 -5.24 13.98 -2.30
C ALA A 66 -4.45 15.17 -1.78
N SER A 67 -4.34 16.23 -2.59
CA SER A 67 -3.77 17.48 -2.14
C SER A 67 -4.52 18.07 -0.95
N LYS A 68 -3.78 18.48 0.09
CA LYS A 68 -4.30 19.19 1.26
C LYS A 68 -4.25 20.71 1.11
N CYS A 69 -3.63 21.20 0.02
CA CYS A 69 -3.52 22.63 -0.29
C CYS A 69 -4.30 23.06 -1.53
N GLN A 70 -4.52 22.17 -2.49
CA GLN A 70 -5.15 22.46 -3.77
C GLN A 70 -6.42 21.59 -3.94
N PRO A 71 -7.61 22.12 -3.63
CA PRO A 71 -8.85 21.36 -3.70
C PRO A 71 -9.10 20.75 -5.09
N GLY A 72 -9.43 19.45 -5.13
CA GLY A 72 -9.73 18.74 -6.38
C GLY A 72 -8.52 18.19 -7.10
N VAL A 73 -7.31 18.37 -6.58
CA VAL A 73 -6.06 17.80 -7.11
C VAL A 73 -5.74 16.50 -6.38
N PHE A 74 -5.34 15.48 -7.16
CA PHE A 74 -4.80 14.22 -6.67
C PHE A 74 -3.46 13.96 -7.37
N TRP A 75 -2.48 13.51 -6.60
CA TRP A 75 -1.15 13.18 -7.08
C TRP A 75 -1.00 11.67 -7.23
N THR A 76 -0.37 11.26 -8.32
CA THR A 76 -0.01 9.86 -8.58
C THR A 76 1.35 9.80 -9.27
N HIS A 77 1.93 8.61 -9.37
CA HIS A 77 3.16 8.32 -10.10
C HIS A 77 3.05 6.95 -10.78
N ASN A 78 3.98 6.65 -11.68
CA ASN A 78 4.18 5.28 -12.13
C ASN A 78 5.13 4.53 -11.19
N ASP A 79 5.01 3.21 -11.17
CA ASP A 79 5.95 2.29 -10.56
C ASP A 79 7.35 2.36 -11.20
N SER A 80 8.19 1.39 -10.92
CA SER A 80 9.56 1.25 -11.44
C SER A 80 9.62 1.20 -12.97
N GLY A 81 10.79 1.61 -13.52
CA GLY A 81 11.06 1.55 -14.95
C GLY A 81 10.63 2.79 -15.74
N ASP A 82 10.01 3.76 -15.12
CA ASP A 82 9.82 5.12 -15.63
C ASP A 82 10.90 6.04 -15.05
N ASP A 83 10.93 7.30 -15.49
CA ASP A 83 11.79 8.32 -14.86
C ASP A 83 11.03 8.97 -13.69
N ALA A 84 11.66 9.87 -12.96
CA ALA A 84 11.15 10.46 -11.73
C ALA A 84 10.03 11.50 -11.98
N TYR A 85 8.84 11.04 -12.37
CA TYR A 85 7.68 11.89 -12.66
C TYR A 85 6.55 11.70 -11.66
N ILE A 86 5.90 12.83 -11.32
CA ILE A 86 4.60 12.85 -10.63
C ILE A 86 3.57 13.51 -11.54
N PHE A 87 2.34 13.08 -11.39
CA PHE A 87 1.22 13.51 -12.21
C PHE A 87 0.11 14.05 -11.32
N ALA A 88 -0.45 15.21 -11.68
CA ALA A 88 -1.66 15.73 -11.08
C ALA A 88 -2.88 15.34 -11.93
N ILE A 89 -3.88 14.78 -11.27
CA ILE A 89 -5.18 14.48 -11.88
C ILE A 89 -6.31 15.06 -11.01
N ASN A 90 -7.47 15.23 -11.58
CA ASN A 90 -8.67 15.48 -10.78
C ASN A 90 -9.43 14.17 -10.47
N GLN A 91 -10.52 14.27 -9.73
CA GLN A 91 -11.35 13.12 -9.35
C GLN A 91 -11.93 12.35 -10.55
N LYS A 92 -11.99 12.95 -11.72
CA LYS A 92 -12.45 12.29 -12.96
C LYS A 92 -11.30 11.66 -13.75
N GLY A 93 -10.06 11.91 -13.35
CA GLY A 93 -8.86 11.44 -14.03
C GLY A 93 -8.38 12.37 -15.13
N ASP A 94 -8.94 13.60 -15.26
CA ASP A 94 -8.46 14.59 -16.21
C ASP A 94 -7.01 14.99 -15.86
N ASN A 95 -6.17 15.16 -16.87
CA ASN A 95 -4.76 15.50 -16.71
C ASN A 95 -4.58 16.99 -16.34
N LEU A 96 -4.18 17.25 -15.10
CA LEU A 96 -3.90 18.59 -14.58
C LEU A 96 -2.43 19.00 -14.69
N GLY A 97 -1.53 18.05 -15.02
CA GLY A 97 -0.13 18.32 -15.26
C GLY A 97 0.83 17.19 -14.91
N THR A 98 2.06 17.34 -15.39
CA THR A 98 3.17 16.41 -15.20
C THR A 98 4.41 17.17 -14.74
N TRP A 99 5.09 16.69 -13.71
CA TRP A 99 6.35 17.26 -13.18
C TRP A 99 7.43 16.21 -13.07
N HIS A 100 8.63 16.56 -13.52
CA HIS A 100 9.83 15.83 -13.19
C HIS A 100 10.31 16.26 -11.80
N VAL A 101 10.54 15.30 -10.91
CA VAL A 101 10.96 15.54 -9.53
C VAL A 101 12.47 15.72 -9.48
N LYS A 102 12.94 16.95 -9.33
CA LYS A 102 14.38 17.27 -9.31
C LYS A 102 15.07 16.64 -8.11
N ASN A 103 16.32 16.22 -8.29
CA ASN A 103 17.13 15.55 -7.28
C ASN A 103 16.54 14.23 -6.75
N SER A 104 15.77 13.55 -7.58
CA SER A 104 15.29 12.20 -7.29
C SER A 104 15.58 11.25 -8.44
N GLU A 105 15.46 9.97 -8.16
CA GLU A 105 15.65 8.88 -9.10
C GLU A 105 14.54 7.86 -8.81
N ASN A 106 13.83 7.39 -9.83
CA ASN A 106 12.87 6.30 -9.68
C ASN A 106 13.59 4.98 -9.95
N VAL A 107 14.00 4.30 -8.89
CA VAL A 107 14.54 2.94 -8.97
C VAL A 107 13.44 1.92 -8.75
N ASP A 108 12.60 2.17 -7.73
CA ASP A 108 11.45 1.29 -7.37
C ASP A 108 10.46 2.10 -6.50
N TRP A 109 9.80 3.11 -7.12
CA TRP A 109 8.77 3.91 -6.47
C TRP A 109 7.48 3.12 -6.35
N GLU A 110 6.88 3.08 -5.16
CA GLU A 110 5.74 2.23 -4.88
C GLU A 110 4.49 2.99 -4.47
N ASP A 111 4.62 4.01 -3.61
CA ASP A 111 3.46 4.74 -3.11
C ASP A 111 3.78 6.22 -2.88
N ILE A 112 2.73 7.04 -2.79
CA ILE A 112 2.79 8.49 -2.64
C ILE A 112 1.85 8.95 -1.53
N ALA A 113 2.33 9.87 -0.70
CA ALA A 113 1.52 10.49 0.34
C ALA A 113 1.65 12.01 0.31
N GLU A 114 0.69 12.71 0.86
CA GLU A 114 0.71 14.16 0.98
C GLU A 114 0.65 14.59 2.43
N TYR A 115 1.47 15.56 2.78
CA TYR A 115 1.59 16.10 4.13
C TYR A 115 1.55 17.62 4.13
N LYS A 116 0.68 18.19 4.98
CA LYS A 116 0.64 19.61 5.27
C LYS A 116 1.28 19.87 6.62
N ASP A 117 2.36 20.64 6.62
CA ASP A 117 3.09 20.95 7.86
C ASP A 117 2.38 22.01 8.70
N SER A 118 2.92 22.27 9.91
CA SER A 118 2.38 23.25 10.84
C SER A 118 2.46 24.71 10.35
N SER A 119 3.27 24.99 9.32
CA SER A 119 3.32 26.30 8.66
C SER A 119 2.24 26.47 7.59
N GLY A 120 1.55 25.39 7.26
CA GLY A 120 0.55 25.33 6.20
C GLY A 120 1.12 25.00 4.81
N LYS A 121 2.39 24.67 4.71
CA LYS A 121 3.03 24.25 3.45
C LYS A 121 2.75 22.77 3.19
N CYS A 122 2.40 22.45 1.95
CA CYS A 122 2.16 21.09 1.51
C CYS A 122 3.38 20.48 0.83
N PHE A 123 3.58 19.19 1.10
CA PHE A 123 4.66 18.39 0.57
C PHE A 123 4.14 17.05 0.06
N ILE A 124 4.70 16.61 -1.04
CA ILE A 124 4.52 15.27 -1.58
C ILE A 124 5.66 14.39 -1.06
N TYR A 125 5.33 13.22 -0.54
CA TYR A 125 6.24 12.17 -0.12
C TYR A 125 6.14 11.02 -1.09
N ILE A 126 7.26 10.52 -1.58
CA ILE A 126 7.33 9.44 -2.58
C ILE A 126 8.18 8.32 -2.00
N GLY A 127 7.64 7.13 -1.95
CA GLY A 127 8.29 5.96 -1.37
C GLY A 127 9.17 5.24 -2.39
N GLU A 128 10.49 5.43 -2.30
CA GLU A 128 11.52 4.65 -2.97
C GLU A 128 11.81 3.40 -2.12
N ILE A 129 10.81 2.49 -2.02
CA ILE A 129 10.72 1.45 -0.99
C ILE A 129 10.57 0.03 -1.55
N GLY A 130 10.39 -0.13 -2.87
CA GLY A 130 10.33 -1.41 -3.53
C GLY A 130 11.67 -2.13 -3.53
N ASP A 131 11.64 -3.44 -3.37
CA ASP A 131 12.79 -4.35 -3.46
C ASP A 131 12.33 -5.79 -3.63
N ASN A 132 11.74 -6.11 -4.76
CA ASN A 132 11.20 -7.44 -5.05
C ASN A 132 12.20 -8.59 -4.82
N LYS A 133 13.51 -8.31 -4.84
CA LYS A 133 14.57 -9.27 -4.57
C LYS A 133 15.08 -9.26 -3.14
N MET A 134 14.61 -8.30 -2.32
CA MET A 134 15.07 -8.08 -0.95
C MET A 134 16.60 -7.98 -0.82
N GLN A 135 17.23 -7.21 -1.70
CA GLN A 135 18.70 -7.07 -1.80
C GLN A 135 19.18 -5.67 -1.42
N ARG A 136 18.29 -4.69 -1.31
CA ARG A 136 18.64 -3.31 -0.99
C ARG A 136 18.77 -3.13 0.54
N PRO A 137 19.96 -2.79 1.05
CA PRO A 137 20.13 -2.58 2.50
C PRO A 137 19.59 -1.22 2.97
N VAL A 138 19.37 -0.29 2.04
CA VAL A 138 18.90 1.06 2.30
C VAL A 138 17.80 1.40 1.30
N HIS A 139 16.71 1.93 1.81
CA HIS A 139 15.56 2.45 1.08
C HIS A 139 15.45 3.95 1.32
N GLY A 140 14.54 4.61 0.64
CA GLY A 140 14.39 6.05 0.75
C GLY A 140 12.94 6.54 0.70
N VAL A 141 12.75 7.76 1.17
CA VAL A 141 11.55 8.53 0.91
C VAL A 141 11.99 9.89 0.38
N TYR A 142 11.52 10.27 -0.79
CA TYR A 142 11.69 11.64 -1.28
C TYR A 142 10.59 12.53 -0.73
N ARG A 143 10.94 13.77 -0.41
CA ARG A 143 10.00 14.83 -0.06
C ARG A 143 10.23 16.02 -0.97
N VAL A 144 9.18 16.50 -1.60
CA VAL A 144 9.21 17.71 -2.45
C VAL A 144 8.06 18.64 -2.07
N ALA A 145 8.31 19.95 -2.15
CA ALA A 145 7.24 20.92 -2.00
C ALA A 145 6.19 20.69 -3.09
N GLU A 146 4.91 20.67 -2.71
CA GLU A 146 3.82 20.45 -3.66
C GLU A 146 3.85 21.50 -4.78
N PRO A 147 3.95 21.08 -6.06
CA PRO A 147 3.91 22.02 -7.18
C PRO A 147 2.52 22.67 -7.32
N THR A 148 2.49 23.90 -7.82
CA THR A 148 1.22 24.57 -8.09
C THR A 148 0.61 24.10 -9.39
N VAL A 149 -0.59 23.53 -9.30
CA VAL A 149 -1.43 23.20 -10.46
C VAL A 149 -2.11 24.46 -10.99
N SER A 150 -2.07 24.67 -12.30
CA SER A 150 -2.64 25.85 -12.96
C SER A 150 -3.02 25.54 -14.40
N ASP A 151 -3.65 26.48 -15.08
CA ASP A 151 -3.98 26.33 -16.51
C ASP A 151 -2.74 26.08 -17.38
N SER A 152 -1.58 26.60 -16.97
CA SER A 152 -0.32 26.37 -17.69
C SER A 152 0.29 24.98 -17.48
N SER A 153 -0.09 24.26 -16.44
CA SER A 153 0.32 22.88 -16.22
C SER A 153 -0.62 21.88 -16.88
N ALA A 154 -1.88 22.26 -17.10
CA ALA A 154 -2.91 21.36 -17.59
C ALA A 154 -2.54 20.70 -18.93
N GLY A 155 -2.64 19.38 -18.99
CA GLY A 155 -2.37 18.61 -20.19
C GLY A 155 -0.89 18.42 -20.54
N THR A 156 0.06 18.91 -19.71
CA THR A 156 1.48 18.62 -19.91
C THR A 156 1.74 17.12 -19.76
N ARG A 157 2.77 16.64 -20.46
CA ARG A 157 3.16 15.25 -20.55
C ARG A 157 4.65 15.11 -20.23
N ILE A 158 5.16 13.88 -20.11
CA ILE A 158 6.59 13.62 -19.86
C ILE A 158 7.50 14.41 -20.80
N LYS A 159 7.17 14.51 -22.09
CA LYS A 159 7.98 15.23 -23.10
C LYS A 159 8.08 16.75 -22.87
N ASP A 160 7.15 17.34 -22.15
CA ASP A 160 7.04 18.76 -21.84
C ASP A 160 6.71 18.99 -20.34
N ALA A 161 7.17 18.04 -19.50
CA ALA A 161 6.98 18.09 -18.06
C ALA A 161 7.58 19.37 -17.47
N LEU A 162 6.91 19.87 -16.46
CA LEU A 162 7.43 20.94 -15.63
C LEU A 162 8.45 20.36 -14.63
N GLU A 163 9.21 21.25 -13.97
CA GLU A 163 10.16 20.84 -12.95
C GLU A 163 9.62 21.19 -11.56
N THR A 164 9.84 20.30 -10.59
CA THR A 164 9.56 20.63 -9.19
C THR A 164 10.70 21.47 -8.58
N GLU A 165 10.49 22.00 -7.37
CA GLU A 165 11.61 22.31 -6.49
C GLU A 165 12.44 21.04 -6.23
N PRO A 166 13.74 21.17 -5.88
CA PRO A 166 14.56 20.01 -5.57
C PRO A 166 14.00 19.17 -4.42
N ALA A 167 13.89 17.88 -4.63
CA ALA A 167 13.48 16.96 -3.57
C ALA A 167 14.61 16.78 -2.53
N GLU A 168 14.19 16.58 -1.30
CA GLU A 168 15.05 16.11 -0.20
C GLU A 168 14.84 14.61 -0.02
N GLN A 169 15.90 13.87 0.24
CA GLN A 169 15.84 12.43 0.49
C GLN A 169 16.04 12.12 1.97
N LEU A 170 15.17 11.30 2.52
CA LEU A 170 15.34 10.57 3.76
C LEU A 170 15.77 9.15 3.41
N LYS A 171 16.82 8.62 4.04
CA LYS A 171 17.28 7.24 3.88
C LYS A 171 16.98 6.44 5.14
N PHE A 172 16.63 5.17 4.96
CA PHE A 172 16.39 4.27 6.09
C PHE A 172 16.75 2.83 5.76
N SER A 173 16.97 2.03 6.82
CA SER A 173 17.12 0.58 6.76
C SER A 173 16.11 -0.09 7.69
N TYR A 174 15.75 -1.32 7.38
CA TYR A 174 14.92 -2.14 8.27
C TYR A 174 15.76 -2.71 9.40
N PRO A 175 15.19 -2.89 10.63
CA PRO A 175 15.96 -3.38 11.79
C PRO A 175 16.23 -4.88 11.76
N ASP A 176 15.47 -5.63 10.97
CA ASP A 176 15.50 -7.10 10.93
C ASP A 176 16.22 -7.63 9.68
N HIS A 177 15.70 -7.41 8.50
CA HIS A 177 16.29 -7.82 7.21
C HIS A 177 15.71 -6.96 6.08
N ASN A 178 16.28 -7.05 4.89
CA ASN A 178 15.75 -6.32 3.74
C ASN A 178 14.32 -6.73 3.46
N GLN A 179 13.48 -5.78 3.10
CA GLN A 179 12.06 -5.97 2.85
C GLN A 179 11.68 -5.41 1.48
N ASN A 180 10.66 -5.98 0.85
CA ASN A 180 9.89 -5.34 -0.20
C ASN A 180 8.68 -4.64 0.43
N ALA A 181 8.47 -3.37 0.15
CA ALA A 181 7.34 -2.62 0.68
C ALA A 181 6.68 -1.81 -0.43
N GLU A 182 5.36 -1.74 -0.41
CA GLU A 182 4.56 -1.04 -1.42
C GLU A 182 3.51 -0.10 -0.79
N THR A 183 3.64 0.21 0.49
CA THR A 183 2.71 1.13 1.16
C THR A 183 3.49 2.19 1.92
N LEU A 184 3.21 3.46 1.62
CA LEU A 184 3.76 4.63 2.27
C LEU A 184 2.64 5.50 2.81
N MET A 185 2.65 5.80 4.09
CA MET A 185 1.68 6.70 4.70
C MET A 185 2.37 7.75 5.57
N VAL A 186 1.78 8.94 5.67
CA VAL A 186 2.31 10.02 6.51
C VAL A 186 1.26 10.47 7.51
N TYR A 187 1.59 10.38 8.81
CA TYR A 187 0.68 10.76 9.86
C TYR A 187 0.48 12.28 9.92
N PRO A 188 -0.76 12.77 9.78
CA PRO A 188 -1.01 14.19 9.56
C PRO A 188 -0.64 15.10 10.75
N ALA A 189 -0.59 14.56 11.98
CA ALA A 189 -0.27 15.39 13.15
C ALA A 189 1.23 15.60 13.39
N THR A 190 2.09 14.65 12.97
CA THR A 190 3.53 14.70 13.29
C THR A 190 4.44 14.59 12.08
N GLY A 191 3.93 14.16 10.93
CA GLY A 191 4.72 13.84 9.76
C GLY A 191 5.47 12.51 9.88
N ASP A 192 5.24 11.71 10.93
CA ASP A 192 5.81 10.36 11.05
C ASP A 192 5.39 9.52 9.84
N ILE A 193 6.36 8.80 9.29
CA ILE A 193 6.19 7.98 8.09
C ILE A 193 5.95 6.53 8.51
N TYR A 194 4.97 5.90 7.89
CA TYR A 194 4.69 4.48 8.05
C TYR A 194 4.91 3.77 6.72
N VAL A 195 5.67 2.67 6.75
CA VAL A 195 5.95 1.81 5.61
C VAL A 195 5.46 0.41 5.94
N LEU A 196 4.66 -0.18 5.05
CA LEU A 196 4.16 -1.55 5.19
C LEU A 196 4.69 -2.42 4.06
N THR A 197 5.11 -3.64 4.43
CA THR A 197 5.71 -4.56 3.46
C THR A 197 4.67 -5.32 2.66
N LYS A 198 5.01 -5.68 1.42
CA LYS A 198 4.23 -6.61 0.58
C LYS A 198 4.78 -8.02 0.74
N ARG A 199 3.96 -8.93 1.24
CA ARG A 199 4.40 -10.29 1.55
C ARG A 199 3.46 -11.36 1.00
N LEU A 200 4.05 -12.36 0.34
CA LEU A 200 3.33 -13.54 -0.15
C LEU A 200 3.17 -14.64 0.92
N ASP A 201 4.07 -14.68 1.89
CA ASP A 201 4.29 -15.81 2.79
C ASP A 201 4.08 -15.46 4.27
N GLY A 202 3.27 -14.47 4.58
CA GLY A 202 3.02 -14.05 5.94
C GLY A 202 2.40 -12.68 6.06
N PRO A 203 2.24 -12.15 7.26
CA PRO A 203 1.69 -10.82 7.49
C PRO A 203 2.62 -9.72 6.98
N SER A 204 2.06 -8.56 6.67
CA SER A 204 2.80 -7.34 6.35
C SER A 204 3.50 -6.79 7.59
N GLY A 205 4.80 -6.53 7.52
CA GLY A 205 5.53 -5.79 8.55
C GLY A 205 5.18 -4.31 8.54
N ILE A 206 5.05 -3.71 9.72
CA ILE A 206 4.74 -2.29 9.91
C ILE A 206 5.96 -1.59 10.48
N TYR A 207 6.46 -0.58 9.77
CA TYR A 207 7.65 0.16 10.15
C TYR A 207 7.36 1.66 10.22
N LYS A 208 7.87 2.29 11.29
CA LYS A 208 7.75 3.73 11.53
C LYS A 208 9.11 4.41 11.39
N ILE A 209 9.13 5.55 10.71
CA ILE A 209 10.32 6.31 10.39
C ILE A 209 10.09 7.77 10.77
N LYS A 210 11.08 8.42 11.41
CA LYS A 210 11.01 9.84 11.72
C LYS A 210 11.28 10.69 10.47
N PRO A 211 10.57 11.80 10.25
CA PRO A 211 10.70 12.62 9.04
C PRO A 211 11.95 13.51 9.07
N VAL A 212 13.13 12.90 9.19
CA VAL A 212 14.43 13.63 9.16
C VAL A 212 14.98 13.55 7.76
N PHE A 213 14.85 14.64 7.02
CA PHE A 213 15.31 14.76 5.63
C PHE A 213 16.61 15.51 5.52
N GLY A 214 17.40 15.20 4.49
CA GLY A 214 18.58 15.99 4.08
C GLY A 214 19.83 15.82 4.92
N ASP A 215 19.85 14.94 5.92
CA ASP A 215 21.04 14.70 6.74
C ASP A 215 22.05 13.72 6.11
N GLY A 216 21.65 13.07 5.02
CA GLY A 216 22.48 12.13 4.25
C GLY A 216 22.69 10.76 4.90
N ASN A 217 22.33 10.59 6.17
CA ASN A 217 22.49 9.33 6.91
C ASN A 217 21.24 8.46 6.81
N ALA A 218 21.43 7.14 6.79
CA ALA A 218 20.30 6.21 6.89
C ALA A 218 19.94 6.00 8.37
N GLN A 219 18.67 6.26 8.71
CA GLN A 219 18.15 5.91 10.03
C GLN A 219 17.61 4.47 10.03
N THR A 220 17.55 3.83 11.18
CA THR A 220 16.90 2.52 11.32
C THR A 220 15.42 2.72 11.61
N ALA A 221 14.56 2.13 10.79
CA ALA A 221 13.13 2.13 11.01
C ALA A 221 12.74 1.38 12.30
N VAL A 222 11.68 1.78 12.96
CA VAL A 222 11.17 1.10 14.16
C VAL A 222 10.07 0.12 13.72
N LYS A 223 10.27 -1.18 13.91
CA LYS A 223 9.23 -2.18 13.69
C LYS A 223 8.17 -2.07 14.78
N LEU A 224 6.93 -1.78 14.40
CA LEU A 224 5.80 -1.66 15.33
C LEU A 224 5.05 -2.98 15.52
N GLY A 225 5.09 -3.86 14.52
CA GLY A 225 4.35 -5.10 14.53
C GLY A 225 4.09 -5.63 13.13
N GLU A 226 2.99 -6.33 13.00
CA GLU A 226 2.58 -6.95 11.73
C GLU A 226 1.07 -6.80 11.53
N LEU A 227 0.66 -6.62 10.28
CA LEU A 227 -0.75 -6.52 9.86
C LEU A 227 -1.13 -7.74 9.02
N THR A 228 -2.26 -8.33 9.35
CA THR A 228 -2.89 -9.40 8.58
C THR A 228 -4.24 -8.92 8.06
N VAL A 229 -4.47 -9.02 6.75
CA VAL A 229 -5.77 -8.76 6.13
C VAL A 229 -6.53 -10.05 5.86
N PRO A 230 -7.88 -10.01 5.74
CA PRO A 230 -8.69 -11.22 5.55
C PRO A 230 -8.39 -12.03 4.28
N ASN A 231 -7.98 -11.36 3.19
CA ASN A 231 -7.69 -12.04 1.93
C ASN A 231 -6.30 -12.72 1.96
N VAL A 232 -6.12 -13.70 1.09
CA VAL A 232 -4.86 -14.45 0.97
C VAL A 232 -4.24 -14.14 -0.40
N PRO A 233 -2.96 -13.77 -0.45
CA PRO A 233 -1.97 -13.68 0.65
C PRO A 233 -2.27 -12.53 1.63
N ASN A 234 -2.24 -12.83 2.94
CA ASN A 234 -2.76 -11.93 3.97
C ASN A 234 -1.84 -10.75 4.38
N GLY A 235 -0.70 -10.62 3.73
CA GLY A 235 0.24 -9.51 3.86
C GLY A 235 0.61 -8.89 2.51
N TYR A 236 -0.15 -9.16 1.46
CA TYR A 236 0.13 -8.70 0.09
C TYR A 236 -0.45 -7.30 -0.14
N LEU A 237 0.01 -6.33 0.66
CA LEU A 237 -0.44 -4.94 0.60
C LEU A 237 0.29 -4.18 -0.51
N THR A 238 -0.44 -3.34 -1.23
CA THR A 238 0.02 -2.63 -2.42
C THR A 238 -0.12 -1.10 -2.32
N GLY A 239 -0.72 -0.57 -1.28
CA GLY A 239 -0.82 0.86 -1.05
C GLY A 239 -1.66 1.19 0.17
N GLY A 240 -1.66 2.47 0.58
CA GLY A 240 -2.44 2.91 1.72
C GLY A 240 -2.37 4.41 2.00
N ASP A 241 -3.24 4.88 2.89
CA ASP A 241 -3.29 6.28 3.30
C ASP A 241 -3.82 6.42 4.73
N ILE A 242 -3.53 7.55 5.36
CA ILE A 242 -4.07 7.93 6.65
C ILE A 242 -5.08 9.06 6.46
N ALA A 243 -6.30 8.86 6.99
CA ALA A 243 -7.36 9.86 6.91
C ALA A 243 -6.92 11.22 7.48
N PRO A 244 -7.44 12.33 6.94
CA PRO A 244 -7.05 13.67 7.37
C PRO A 244 -7.26 13.94 8.87
N ASP A 245 -8.19 13.24 9.50
CA ASP A 245 -8.46 13.33 10.95
C ASP A 245 -7.42 12.58 11.80
N GLY A 246 -6.53 11.79 11.18
CA GLY A 246 -5.51 10.99 11.87
C GLY A 246 -6.07 9.84 12.70
N LYS A 247 -7.33 9.44 12.49
CA LYS A 247 -8.00 8.40 13.29
C LYS A 247 -8.29 7.12 12.52
N ARG A 248 -8.09 7.12 11.22
CA ARG A 248 -8.33 5.98 10.35
C ARG A 248 -7.14 5.81 9.42
N ALA A 249 -6.86 4.56 9.05
CA ALA A 249 -5.93 4.21 7.98
C ALA A 249 -6.62 3.24 7.03
N VAL A 250 -6.37 3.39 5.75
CA VAL A 250 -6.78 2.44 4.72
C VAL A 250 -5.54 1.80 4.12
N VAL A 251 -5.61 0.50 3.87
CA VAL A 251 -4.64 -0.23 3.04
C VAL A 251 -5.40 -1.00 1.97
N CYS A 252 -4.73 -1.38 0.88
CA CYS A 252 -5.34 -2.23 -0.13
C CYS A 252 -4.43 -3.39 -0.54
N ASP A 253 -5.06 -4.38 -1.14
CA ASP A 253 -4.45 -5.41 -1.96
C ASP A 253 -5.08 -5.40 -3.35
N TYR A 254 -4.72 -6.33 -4.24
CA TYR A 254 -5.28 -6.42 -5.59
C TYR A 254 -6.80 -6.72 -5.62
N THR A 255 -7.43 -7.02 -4.51
CA THR A 255 -8.80 -7.52 -4.46
C THR A 255 -9.75 -6.67 -3.62
N ALA A 256 -9.27 -6.04 -2.56
CA ALA A 256 -10.08 -5.25 -1.63
C ALA A 256 -9.28 -4.07 -1.03
N ALA A 257 -9.98 -3.17 -0.36
CA ALA A 257 -9.40 -2.23 0.58
C ALA A 257 -9.82 -2.59 2.00
N TYR A 258 -9.07 -2.13 2.99
CA TYR A 258 -9.28 -2.45 4.39
C TYR A 258 -9.06 -1.20 5.24
N GLU A 259 -10.06 -0.82 6.01
CA GLU A 259 -9.93 0.32 6.93
C GLU A 259 -9.70 -0.18 8.36
N LEU A 260 -8.73 0.46 9.01
CA LEU A 260 -8.50 0.36 10.44
C LEU A 260 -8.91 1.69 11.08
N ALA A 261 -9.47 1.64 12.29
CA ALA A 261 -9.88 2.84 13.01
C ALA A 261 -9.39 2.80 14.46
N LEU A 262 -8.86 3.93 14.93
CA LEU A 262 -8.50 4.09 16.33
C LEU A 262 -9.74 3.95 17.23
N PRO A 263 -9.64 3.26 18.37
CA PRO A 263 -10.70 3.26 19.38
C PRO A 263 -11.06 4.67 19.83
N ALA A 264 -12.32 4.85 20.17
CA ALA A 264 -12.79 6.15 20.67
C ALA A 264 -12.01 6.56 21.94
N GLY A 265 -11.45 7.76 21.93
CA GLY A 265 -10.67 8.30 23.04
C GLY A 265 -9.17 7.96 23.01
N ASP A 266 -8.74 7.07 22.12
CA ASP A 266 -7.32 6.82 21.92
C ASP A 266 -6.67 7.97 21.13
N THR A 267 -5.46 8.35 21.54
CA THR A 267 -4.67 9.42 20.93
C THR A 267 -3.33 8.93 20.39
N ASN A 268 -2.94 7.69 20.69
CA ASN A 268 -1.74 7.10 20.16
C ASN A 268 -2.04 6.42 18.82
N PHE A 269 -1.60 7.04 17.71
CA PHE A 269 -1.88 6.48 16.39
C PHE A 269 -1.29 5.07 16.19
N ASP A 270 -0.18 4.73 16.84
CA ASP A 270 0.44 3.41 16.69
C ASP A 270 -0.47 2.26 17.17
N ASP A 271 -1.49 2.55 17.99
CA ASP A 271 -2.47 1.56 18.45
C ASP A 271 -3.51 1.17 17.37
N ILE A 272 -3.55 1.88 16.25
CA ILE A 272 -4.41 1.55 15.10
C ILE A 272 -4.04 0.18 14.52
N TRP A 273 -2.77 -0.18 14.56
CA TRP A 273 -2.25 -1.43 14.01
C TRP A 273 -2.65 -2.68 14.83
N LYS A 274 -3.23 -2.49 16.01
CA LYS A 274 -3.80 -3.54 16.85
C LYS A 274 -5.28 -3.80 16.55
N GLN A 275 -5.89 -3.01 15.68
CA GLN A 275 -7.31 -3.09 15.35
C GLN A 275 -7.55 -4.09 14.22
N SER A 276 -8.74 -4.68 14.19
CA SER A 276 -9.14 -5.56 13.10
C SER A 276 -9.50 -4.75 11.86
N PRO A 277 -8.93 -5.06 10.69
CA PRO A 277 -9.25 -4.37 9.45
C PRO A 277 -10.69 -4.69 8.99
N VAL A 278 -11.44 -3.67 8.58
CA VAL A 278 -12.78 -3.81 8.00
C VAL A 278 -12.66 -3.78 6.48
N MET A 279 -13.09 -4.85 5.83
CA MET A 279 -13.02 -4.98 4.37
C MET A 279 -14.00 -4.04 3.66
N ILE A 280 -13.53 -3.43 2.59
CA ILE A 280 -14.26 -2.49 1.73
C ILE A 280 -14.21 -3.01 0.31
N ASP A 281 -15.38 -3.10 -0.34
CA ASP A 281 -15.46 -3.37 -1.77
C ASP A 281 -14.92 -2.15 -2.54
N ARG A 282 -13.86 -2.35 -3.30
CA ARG A 282 -13.20 -1.32 -4.12
C ARG A 282 -13.62 -1.32 -5.59
N GLY A 283 -14.54 -2.20 -5.95
CA GLY A 283 -14.93 -2.40 -7.34
C GLY A 283 -13.91 -3.21 -8.15
N LYS A 284 -14.06 -3.17 -9.47
CA LYS A 284 -13.21 -3.93 -10.38
C LYS A 284 -12.05 -3.07 -10.87
N LEU A 285 -10.85 -3.41 -10.43
CA LEU A 285 -9.57 -2.89 -10.89
C LEU A 285 -8.71 -4.08 -11.31
N GLU A 286 -7.95 -3.97 -12.41
CA GLU A 286 -7.13 -5.09 -12.89
C GLU A 286 -5.97 -5.39 -11.94
N GLN A 287 -5.22 -4.35 -11.57
CA GLN A 287 -4.17 -4.36 -10.55
C GLN A 287 -4.38 -3.10 -9.71
N GLY A 288 -5.31 -3.15 -8.76
CA GLY A 288 -5.59 -2.02 -7.90
C GLY A 288 -4.51 -1.88 -6.85
N GLU A 289 -3.68 -0.88 -6.98
CA GLU A 289 -2.58 -0.63 -6.06
C GLU A 289 -2.77 0.67 -5.29
N ALA A 290 -3.31 1.68 -5.94
CA ALA A 290 -3.47 3.00 -5.34
C ALA A 290 -4.78 3.15 -4.57
N VAL A 291 -4.70 3.60 -3.33
CA VAL A 291 -5.84 4.00 -2.49
C VAL A 291 -5.49 5.23 -1.67
N GLY A 292 -6.36 6.24 -1.67
CA GLY A 292 -6.22 7.44 -0.85
C GLY A 292 -7.55 7.93 -0.31
N TYR A 293 -7.53 8.70 0.77
CA TYR A 293 -8.71 9.41 1.24
C TYR A 293 -8.93 10.70 0.45
N THR A 294 -10.20 11.06 0.24
CA THR A 294 -10.53 12.42 -0.19
C THR A 294 -10.17 13.45 0.90
N PRO A 295 -9.97 14.74 0.56
CA PRO A 295 -9.51 15.75 1.53
C PRO A 295 -10.42 15.91 2.75
N ASP A 296 -11.72 15.58 2.62
CA ASP A 296 -12.69 15.59 3.72
C ASP A 296 -12.73 14.28 4.53
N GLY A 297 -11.97 13.27 4.11
CA GLY A 297 -11.91 11.95 4.74
C GLY A 297 -13.19 11.12 4.63
N ASN A 298 -14.15 11.54 3.77
CA ASN A 298 -15.46 10.91 3.66
C ASN A 298 -15.54 9.87 2.53
N SER A 299 -14.54 9.83 1.66
CA SER A 299 -14.49 8.84 0.57
C SER A 299 -13.08 8.32 0.38
N LEU A 300 -13.00 7.15 -0.24
CA LEU A 300 -11.76 6.62 -0.79
C LEU A 300 -11.76 6.85 -2.30
N ILE A 301 -10.61 7.24 -2.83
CA ILE A 301 -10.31 7.28 -4.25
C ILE A 301 -9.33 6.16 -4.57
N LEU A 302 -9.58 5.43 -5.66
CA LEU A 302 -8.76 4.29 -6.05
C LEU A 302 -8.47 4.33 -7.54
N THR A 303 -7.27 3.92 -7.88
CA THR A 303 -6.82 3.70 -9.26
C THR A 303 -6.12 2.34 -9.37
N SER A 304 -5.66 2.01 -10.55
CA SER A 304 -5.01 0.75 -10.87
C SER A 304 -3.86 1.01 -11.81
N GLU A 305 -2.91 0.12 -11.84
CA GLU A 305 -2.03 0.01 -12.98
C GLU A 305 -2.82 -0.18 -14.29
N LYS A 306 -2.16 -0.06 -15.40
CA LYS A 306 -2.67 -0.09 -16.79
C LYS A 306 -3.21 1.25 -17.28
N LYS A 307 -3.01 1.44 -18.56
CA LYS A 307 -3.48 2.66 -19.26
C LYS A 307 -4.98 2.82 -19.18
N ASN A 308 -5.41 4.07 -19.02
CA ASN A 308 -6.83 4.45 -18.92
C ASN A 308 -7.53 3.75 -17.72
N SER A 309 -6.80 3.49 -16.65
CA SER A 309 -7.35 2.95 -15.41
C SER A 309 -8.59 3.72 -14.99
N PRO A 310 -9.66 3.03 -14.56
CA PRO A 310 -10.80 3.72 -13.96
C PRO A 310 -10.39 4.43 -12.68
N VAL A 311 -11.01 5.58 -12.43
CA VAL A 311 -10.99 6.24 -11.13
C VAL A 311 -12.26 5.84 -10.40
N ILE A 312 -12.11 5.18 -9.26
CA ILE A 312 -13.21 4.68 -8.44
C ILE A 312 -13.32 5.51 -7.16
N LEU A 313 -14.54 5.84 -6.80
CA LEU A 313 -14.87 6.48 -5.52
C LEU A 313 -15.73 5.53 -4.68
N VAL A 314 -15.37 5.41 -3.39
CA VAL A 314 -16.14 4.63 -2.41
C VAL A 314 -16.44 5.54 -1.23
N THR A 315 -17.70 5.95 -1.12
CA THR A 315 -18.13 6.94 -0.12
C THR A 315 -18.58 6.29 1.17
N ARG A 316 -18.17 6.84 2.31
CA ARG A 316 -18.60 6.44 3.64
C ARG A 316 -20.07 6.84 3.85
N ARG A 317 -20.85 5.96 4.49
CA ARG A 317 -22.28 6.16 4.79
C ARG A 317 -22.49 6.93 6.08
#